data_a2dc2bb8d09537dd9daa130a6f3637a5
#
_entry.id   a2dc2bb8d09537dd9daa130a6f3637a5
#
_cell.length_a   1.000
_cell.length_b   1.000
_cell.length_c   1.000
_cell.angle_alpha   90.00
_cell.angle_beta   90.00
_cell.angle_gamma   90.00
#
_symmetry.space_group_name_H-M   'P 1'
#
loop_
_entity.id
_entity.type
_entity.pdbx_description
1 polymer ?
#
loop_
_entity_poly.entity_id
_entity_poly.type
_entity_poly.pdbx_seq_one_letter_code
_entity_poly.pdbx_strand_id
1 'polypeptide(L)'
;MPIPVTDADVSAVTKFLAAPERRHLRCRKRGNTIAIESGLAADRVPHLRVRKLSPKNWGVDAATHTGRWERMPFQGQLLEVLPMVVESFPWLLGPSTNF
;
A
#
# COMPACT_ATOMS: atom_id res chain seq x y z
N MET A 1 -10.66 -19.09 2.53
CA MET A 1 -10.41 -18.31 3.74
C MET A 1 -9.36 -17.24 3.48
N PRO A 2 -9.57 -16.02 3.97
CA PRO A 2 -8.54 -15.01 3.83
C PRO A 2 -7.30 -15.40 4.65
N ILE A 3 -6.13 -15.13 4.09
CA ILE A 3 -4.87 -15.39 4.75
C ILE A 3 -4.51 -14.14 5.54
N PRO A 4 -4.33 -14.24 6.86
CA PRO A 4 -4.05 -13.05 7.67
C PRO A 4 -2.68 -12.47 7.36
N VAL A 5 -2.60 -11.15 7.42
CA VAL A 5 -1.35 -10.43 7.33
C VAL A 5 -0.56 -10.65 8.62
N THR A 6 0.71 -10.98 8.51
CA THR A 6 1.58 -11.21 9.66
C THR A 6 2.36 -9.94 10.01
N ASP A 7 2.98 -9.95 11.19
CA ASP A 7 3.86 -8.84 11.60
C ASP A 7 5.07 -8.73 10.67
N ALA A 8 5.54 -9.85 10.14
CA ALA A 8 6.63 -9.85 9.17
C ALA A 8 6.22 -9.13 7.88
N ASP A 9 4.97 -9.32 7.44
CA ASP A 9 4.45 -8.63 6.27
C ASP A 9 4.40 -7.12 6.51
N VAL A 10 3.91 -6.71 7.68
CA VAL A 10 3.85 -5.29 8.06
C VAL A 10 5.25 -4.69 8.12
N SER A 11 6.21 -5.42 8.70
CA SER A 11 7.61 -4.97 8.77
C SER A 11 8.21 -4.76 7.38
N ALA A 12 7.90 -5.65 6.44
CA ALA A 12 8.39 -5.53 5.06
C ALA A 12 7.87 -4.25 4.41
N VAL A 13 6.58 -3.94 4.58
CA VAL A 13 5.99 -2.71 4.06
C VAL A 13 6.60 -1.49 4.76
N THR A 14 6.76 -1.54 6.07
CA THR A 14 7.35 -0.45 6.85
C THR A 14 8.76 -0.14 6.35
N LYS A 15 9.56 -1.15 6.08
CA LYS A 15 10.91 -0.97 5.53
C LYS A 15 10.87 -0.36 4.13
N PHE A 16 9.93 -0.78 3.31
CA PHE A 16 9.74 -0.20 1.99
C PHE A 16 9.42 1.30 2.09
N LEU A 17 8.62 1.69 3.09
CA LEU A 17 8.23 3.08 3.30
C LEU A 17 9.30 3.93 4.01
N ALA A 18 10.40 3.33 4.43
CA ALA A 18 11.46 4.04 5.14
C ALA A 18 12.33 4.92 4.24
N ALA A 19 12.19 4.82 2.92
CA ALA A 19 12.92 5.68 1.99
C ALA A 19 12.56 7.16 2.21
N PRO A 20 13.52 8.10 2.06
CA PRO A 20 13.25 9.53 2.32
C PRO A 20 12.05 10.09 1.57
N GLU A 21 11.85 9.69 0.33
CA GLU A 21 10.73 10.16 -0.49
C GLU A 21 9.38 9.59 -0.05
N ARG A 22 9.35 8.65 0.90
CA ARG A 22 8.13 8.01 1.40
C ARG A 22 7.87 8.29 2.87
N ARG A 23 8.57 9.25 3.48
CA ARG A 23 8.43 9.55 4.91
C ARG A 23 7.04 10.01 5.32
N HIS A 24 6.30 10.57 4.40
CA HIS A 24 4.93 11.03 4.64
C HIS A 24 3.94 9.86 4.71
N LEU A 25 4.38 8.64 4.39
CA LEU A 25 3.51 7.48 4.31
C LEU A 25 3.65 6.59 5.55
N ARG A 26 2.59 5.87 5.83
CA ARG A 26 2.57 4.84 6.86
C ARG A 26 1.62 3.73 6.42
N CYS A 27 1.76 2.57 7.02
CA CYS A 27 0.91 1.44 6.70
C CYS A 27 0.08 1.02 7.91
N ARG A 28 -1.05 0.41 7.63
CA ARG A 28 -1.96 -0.09 8.64
C ARG A 28 -2.50 -1.45 8.22
N LYS A 29 -2.35 -2.42 9.12
CA LYS A 29 -2.88 -3.76 8.90
C LYS A 29 -4.38 -3.79 9.16
N ARG A 30 -5.12 -4.45 8.28
CA ARG A 30 -6.53 -4.65 8.45
C ARG A 30 -6.96 -5.96 7.77
N GLY A 31 -7.20 -7.00 8.56
CA GLY A 31 -7.57 -8.30 8.03
C GLY A 31 -6.47 -8.87 7.16
N ASN A 32 -6.79 -9.14 5.91
CA ASN A 32 -5.82 -9.68 4.93
C ASN A 32 -5.19 -8.57 4.07
N THR A 33 -5.32 -7.31 4.48
CA THR A 33 -4.81 -6.17 3.72
C THR A 33 -3.85 -5.33 4.56
N ILE A 34 -2.98 -4.59 3.85
CA ILE A 34 -2.17 -3.54 4.44
C ILE A 34 -2.45 -2.28 3.62
N ALA A 35 -3.01 -1.27 4.27
CA ALA A 35 -3.27 0.01 3.62
C ALA A 35 -2.08 0.94 3.80
N ILE A 36 -1.71 1.65 2.74
CA ILE A 36 -0.67 2.68 2.76
C ILE A 36 -1.37 4.03 2.66
N GLU A 37 -1.14 4.86 3.64
CA GLU A 37 -1.86 6.14 3.81
C GLU A 37 -0.91 7.24 4.24
N SER A 38 -1.37 8.48 4.10
CA SER A 38 -0.67 9.67 4.60
C SER A 38 -1.61 10.46 5.52
N GLY A 39 -1.07 11.50 6.16
CA GLY A 39 -1.85 12.37 7.03
C GLY A 39 -1.97 11.83 8.45
N LEU A 40 -2.59 12.62 9.30
CA LEU A 40 -2.85 12.25 10.70
C LEU A 40 -4.09 11.36 10.77
N ALA A 41 -4.26 10.70 11.91
CA ALA A 41 -5.36 9.74 12.10
C ALA A 41 -6.74 10.31 11.77
N ALA A 42 -6.97 11.60 12.05
CA ALA A 42 -8.24 12.26 11.76
C ALA A 42 -8.40 12.64 10.28
N ASP A 43 -7.27 12.90 9.59
CA ASP A 43 -7.25 13.35 8.20
C ASP A 43 -6.49 12.37 7.31
N ARG A 44 -6.75 11.11 7.54
CA ARG A 44 -6.08 10.01 6.87
C ARG A 44 -6.43 9.97 5.38
N VAL A 45 -5.41 9.95 4.53
CA VAL A 45 -5.60 9.88 3.08
C VAL A 45 -5.06 8.54 2.58
N PRO A 46 -5.94 7.63 2.14
CA PRO A 46 -5.50 6.36 1.59
C PRO A 46 -4.89 6.54 0.20
N HIS A 47 -3.83 5.79 -0.09
CA HIS A 47 -3.18 5.81 -1.40
C HIS A 47 -3.25 4.47 -2.09
N LEU A 48 -2.92 3.41 -1.36
CA LEU A 48 -2.73 2.10 -1.92
C LEU A 48 -3.06 1.06 -0.86
N ARG A 49 -3.46 -0.12 -1.29
CA ARG A 49 -3.68 -1.24 -0.39
C ARG A 49 -3.15 -2.50 -1.06
N VAL A 50 -2.44 -3.35 -0.31
CA VAL A 50 -2.04 -4.66 -0.79
C VAL A 50 -2.88 -5.71 -0.09
N ARG A 51 -3.35 -6.70 -0.85
CA ARG A 51 -4.19 -7.79 -0.35
C ARG A 51 -3.44 -9.11 -0.45
N LYS A 52 -3.36 -9.84 0.65
CA LYS A 52 -2.69 -11.14 0.68
C LYS A 52 -3.61 -12.20 0.09
N LEU A 53 -3.27 -12.68 -1.09
CA LEU A 53 -4.05 -13.69 -1.82
C LEU A 53 -3.58 -15.11 -1.46
N SER A 54 -2.28 -15.25 -1.22
CA SER A 54 -1.66 -16.50 -0.76
C SER A 54 -0.39 -16.10 -0.01
N PRO A 55 0.32 -17.03 0.66
CA PRO A 55 1.53 -16.66 1.40
C PRO A 55 2.58 -15.92 0.58
N LYS A 56 2.61 -16.14 -0.73
CA LYS A 56 3.61 -15.52 -1.61
C LYS A 56 3.00 -14.68 -2.74
N ASN A 57 1.69 -14.46 -2.71
CA ASN A 57 1.05 -13.69 -3.78
C ASN A 57 0.16 -12.60 -3.20
N TRP A 58 0.38 -11.38 -3.66
CA TRP A 58 -0.35 -10.20 -3.20
C TRP A 58 -0.96 -9.49 -4.40
N GLY A 59 -2.19 -9.01 -4.21
CA GLY A 59 -2.83 -8.12 -5.17
C GLY A 59 -2.75 -6.69 -4.68
N VAL A 60 -3.03 -5.75 -5.56
CA VAL A 60 -2.92 -4.32 -5.28
C VAL A 60 -4.22 -3.62 -5.64
N ASP A 61 -4.66 -2.71 -4.78
CA ASP A 61 -5.78 -1.82 -5.05
C ASP A 61 -5.32 -0.38 -4.85
N ALA A 62 -5.72 0.51 -5.74
CA ALA A 62 -5.45 1.94 -5.62
C ALA A 62 -6.67 2.64 -5.05
N ALA A 63 -6.43 3.64 -4.21
CA ALA A 63 -7.52 4.47 -3.70
C ALA A 63 -7.95 5.46 -4.77
N THR A 64 -9.26 5.60 -4.96
CA THR A 64 -9.82 6.58 -5.87
C THR A 64 -10.19 7.86 -5.11
N HIS A 65 -10.37 8.95 -5.83
CA HIS A 65 -10.80 10.22 -5.22
C HIS A 65 -12.20 10.15 -4.62
N THR A 66 -12.97 9.12 -4.95
CA THR A 66 -14.31 8.92 -4.37
C THR A 66 -14.29 8.10 -3.09
N GLY A 67 -13.11 7.73 -2.61
CA GLY A 67 -12.97 6.93 -1.40
C GLY A 67 -13.15 5.43 -1.61
N ARG A 68 -13.18 4.98 -2.84
CA ARG A 68 -13.31 3.57 -3.18
C ARG A 68 -11.94 2.98 -3.51
N TRP A 69 -11.87 1.65 -3.53
CA TRP A 69 -10.67 0.93 -3.93
C TRP A 69 -10.86 0.40 -5.35
N GLU A 70 -9.89 0.68 -6.21
CA GLU A 70 -9.89 0.18 -7.58
C GLU A 70 -8.80 -0.87 -7.72
N ARG A 71 -9.17 -2.05 -8.21
CA ARG A 71 -8.24 -3.17 -8.37
C ARG A 71 -7.27 -2.88 -9.51
N MET A 72 -5.98 -3.08 -9.23
CA MET A 72 -4.92 -2.89 -10.21
C MET A 72 -4.45 -4.25 -10.75
N PRO A 73 -3.92 -4.28 -11.98
CA PRO A 73 -3.50 -5.54 -12.61
C PRO A 73 -2.11 -6.01 -12.17
N PHE A 74 -1.74 -5.79 -10.90
CA PHE A 74 -0.45 -6.20 -10.38
C PHE A 74 -0.64 -7.32 -9.36
N GLN A 75 0.15 -8.38 -9.51
CA GLN A 75 0.20 -9.47 -8.55
C GLN A 75 1.63 -9.98 -8.46
N GLY A 76 2.03 -10.44 -7.28
CA GLY A 76 3.34 -11.00 -7.04
C GLY A 76 3.69 -10.99 -5.57
N GLN A 77 4.94 -11.25 -5.28
CA GLN A 77 5.42 -11.18 -3.91
C GLN A 77 5.37 -9.74 -3.42
N LEU A 78 5.20 -9.57 -2.12
CA LEU A 78 5.01 -8.24 -1.53
C LEU A 78 6.11 -7.25 -1.91
N LEU A 79 7.38 -7.65 -1.79
CA LEU A 79 8.52 -6.77 -2.09
C LEU A 79 8.83 -6.69 -3.59
N GLU A 80 8.07 -7.38 -4.42
CA GLU A 80 8.14 -7.23 -5.88
C GLU A 80 7.01 -6.34 -6.38
N VAL A 81 5.81 -6.52 -5.84
CA VAL A 81 4.64 -5.78 -6.31
C VAL A 81 4.71 -4.30 -5.92
N LEU A 82 5.25 -3.96 -4.76
CA LEU A 82 5.35 -2.57 -4.32
C LEU A 82 6.25 -1.72 -5.23
N PRO A 83 7.49 -2.15 -5.54
CA PRO A 83 8.31 -1.41 -6.50
C PRO A 83 7.69 -1.33 -7.88
N MET A 84 7.02 -2.38 -8.32
CA MET A 84 6.35 -2.43 -9.62
C MET A 84 5.29 -1.33 -9.73
N VAL A 85 4.49 -1.16 -8.68
CA VAL A 85 3.45 -0.12 -8.65
C VAL A 85 4.07 1.27 -8.64
N VAL A 86 5.09 1.49 -7.83
CA VAL A 86 5.78 2.80 -7.75
C VAL A 86 6.42 3.16 -9.08
N GLU A 87 6.99 2.18 -9.76
CA GLU A 87 7.64 2.40 -11.06
C GLU A 87 6.63 2.75 -12.15
N SER A 88 5.48 2.07 -12.13
CA SER A 88 4.42 2.28 -13.12
C SER A 88 3.58 3.52 -12.83
N PHE A 89 3.38 3.84 -11.56
CA PHE A 89 2.53 4.96 -11.12
C PHE A 89 3.22 5.74 -10.01
N PRO A 90 4.31 6.46 -10.32
CA PRO A 90 5.11 7.12 -9.28
C PRO A 90 4.34 8.14 -8.45
N TRP A 91 3.26 8.70 -8.98
CA TRP A 91 2.45 9.68 -8.24
C TRP A 91 1.58 9.08 -7.16
N LEU A 92 1.31 7.77 -7.18
CA LEU A 92 0.42 7.14 -6.19
C LEU A 92 0.96 7.27 -4.77
N LEU A 93 2.25 7.11 -4.59
CA LEU A 93 2.91 7.20 -3.30
C LEU A 93 3.76 8.47 -3.16
N GLY A 94 3.62 9.39 -4.10
CA GLY A 94 4.31 10.67 -4.04
C GLY A 94 3.69 11.59 -3.01
N PRO A 95 4.41 12.65 -2.61
CA PRO A 95 3.85 13.65 -1.71
C PRO A 95 2.60 14.28 -2.31
N SER A 96 1.61 14.49 -1.45
CA SER A 96 0.41 15.20 -1.86
C SER A 96 0.79 16.67 -2.09
N THR A 97 0.85 17.07 -3.36
CA THR A 97 1.13 18.46 -3.69
C THR A 97 -0.19 19.13 -4.07
N ASN A 98 -0.44 20.26 -3.44
CA ASN A 98 -1.58 21.07 -3.77
C ASN A 98 -1.21 22.00 -4.92
N PHE A 99 -1.77 21.71 -6.03
CA PHE A 99 -1.63 22.59 -7.19
C PHE A 99 -2.91 23.34 -7.39
#